data_1f9ce24561328123a64d5c63a49e582f
#
_entry.id   1f9ce24561328123a64d5c63a49e582f
#
_cell.length_a   1.000
_cell.length_b   1.000
_cell.length_c   1.000
_cell.angle_alpha   90.00
_cell.angle_beta   90.00
_cell.angle_gamma   90.00
#
_symmetry.space_group_name_H-M   'P 1'
#
loop_
_entity.id
_entity.type
_entity.pdbx_description
1 polymer ?
#
loop_
_entity_poly.entity_id
_entity_poly.type
_entity_poly.pdbx_seq_one_letter_code
_entity_poly.pdbx_strand_id
1 'polypeptide(L)'
;MRSFLFIFAIWLTSALAPVFGPAIGPAFAQSPMTAAEFEAYTNGKTLYFTNQGETYGAERYFDKRRVEWSFLDGVCQQGRWFEAGRDYICFVYEDTVDPQCWQFFKTPDGLRAQFKSASGETEQDTLYEAQPNAAPMQCHGPGVGV
;
A
#
# COMPACT_ATOMS: atom_id res chain seq x y z
N MET A 1 -19.08 76.06 -44.09
CA MET A 1 -19.19 75.21 -42.86
C MET A 1 -18.80 73.77 -43.24
N ARG A 2 -17.57 73.45 -42.83
CA ARG A 2 -16.94 72.14 -43.18
C ARG A 2 -16.97 71.29 -41.91
N SER A 3 -17.79 70.17 -41.94
CA SER A 3 -17.85 69.19 -40.83
C SER A 3 -16.71 68.16 -41.05
N PHE A 4 -15.84 68.06 -40.07
CA PHE A 4 -14.83 66.98 -39.97
C PHE A 4 -15.39 65.82 -39.20
N LEU A 5 -15.55 64.67 -39.87
CA LEU A 5 -15.80 63.37 -39.21
C LEU A 5 -14.47 62.78 -38.74
N PHE A 6 -14.33 62.66 -37.43
CA PHE A 6 -13.24 61.86 -36.82
C PHE A 6 -13.67 60.39 -36.73
N ILE A 7 -12.99 59.55 -37.48
CA ILE A 7 -13.13 58.08 -37.38
C ILE A 7 -12.15 57.60 -36.31
N PHE A 8 -12.70 57.15 -35.17
CA PHE A 8 -11.92 56.47 -34.12
C PHE A 8 -11.74 54.99 -34.52
N ALA A 9 -10.55 54.60 -34.87
CA ALA A 9 -10.18 53.18 -35.05
C ALA A 9 -9.88 52.54 -33.71
N ILE A 10 -10.74 51.66 -33.26
CA ILE A 10 -10.55 50.84 -32.03
C ILE A 10 -9.69 49.65 -32.41
N TRP A 11 -8.45 49.62 -31.94
CA TRP A 11 -7.59 48.43 -32.03
C TRP A 11 -7.95 47.47 -30.91
N LEU A 12 -8.58 46.35 -31.24
CA LEU A 12 -8.72 45.22 -30.33
C LEU A 12 -7.42 44.43 -30.31
N THR A 13 -6.65 44.56 -29.26
CA THR A 13 -5.50 43.69 -28.99
C THR A 13 -6.03 42.42 -28.26
N SER A 14 -6.14 41.33 -29.00
CA SER A 14 -6.43 40.02 -28.44
C SER A 14 -5.18 39.49 -27.70
N ALA A 15 -5.17 39.57 -26.36
CA ALA A 15 -4.13 38.95 -25.53
C ALA A 15 -4.38 37.42 -25.50
N LEU A 16 -3.57 36.67 -26.24
CA LEU A 16 -3.49 35.19 -26.04
C LEU A 16 -2.78 34.95 -24.73
N ALA A 17 -3.53 34.53 -23.70
CA ALA A 17 -2.97 34.00 -22.46
C ALA A 17 -2.47 32.56 -22.72
N PRO A 18 -1.23 32.22 -22.33
CA PRO A 18 -0.74 30.85 -22.43
C PRO A 18 -1.53 29.98 -21.45
N VAL A 19 -2.23 28.97 -21.98
CA VAL A 19 -2.90 27.93 -21.16
C VAL A 19 -1.82 26.96 -20.68
N PHE A 20 -1.31 27.17 -19.47
CA PHE A 20 -0.50 26.17 -18.78
C PHE A 20 -1.44 25.06 -18.33
N GLY A 21 -1.59 24.01 -19.13
CA GLY A 21 -2.21 22.76 -18.69
C GLY A 21 -1.34 22.09 -17.63
N PRO A 22 -1.94 21.35 -16.67
CA PRO A 22 -1.16 20.56 -15.72
C PRO A 22 -0.29 19.57 -16.49
N ALA A 23 1.03 19.64 -16.28
CA ALA A 23 1.95 18.66 -16.83
C ALA A 23 1.66 17.32 -16.16
N ILE A 24 0.98 16.41 -16.89
CA ILE A 24 0.83 15.00 -16.47
C ILE A 24 2.21 14.38 -16.66
N GLY A 25 3.02 14.38 -15.59
CA GLY A 25 4.27 13.64 -15.55
C GLY A 25 4.00 12.15 -15.76
N PRO A 26 4.97 11.38 -16.33
CA PRO A 26 4.82 9.94 -16.45
C PRO A 26 4.56 9.34 -15.07
N ALA A 27 3.45 8.63 -14.91
CA ALA A 27 3.21 7.81 -13.73
C ALA A 27 4.25 6.67 -13.78
N PHE A 28 5.32 6.79 -13.00
CA PHE A 28 6.26 5.68 -12.83
C PHE A 28 5.49 4.56 -12.12
N ALA A 29 5.33 3.43 -12.79
CA ALA A 29 4.83 2.23 -12.16
C ALA A 29 5.79 1.90 -11.01
N GLN A 30 5.24 1.86 -9.79
CA GLN A 30 6.02 1.59 -8.60
C GLN A 30 6.51 0.14 -8.65
N SER A 31 7.81 -0.08 -8.57
CA SER A 31 8.37 -1.43 -8.52
C SER A 31 8.07 -2.11 -7.19
N PRO A 32 7.81 -3.42 -7.18
CA PRO A 32 7.72 -4.17 -5.94
C PRO A 32 9.02 -4.09 -5.13
N MET A 33 8.90 -4.17 -3.82
CA MET A 33 10.05 -4.22 -2.92
C MET A 33 10.80 -5.53 -3.07
N THR A 34 12.12 -5.46 -3.00
CA THR A 34 12.98 -6.63 -2.82
C THR A 34 12.84 -7.19 -1.40
N ALA A 35 13.24 -8.44 -1.18
CA ALA A 35 13.24 -9.04 0.16
C ALA A 35 14.09 -8.25 1.17
N ALA A 36 15.22 -7.67 0.73
CA ALA A 36 16.07 -6.85 1.60
C ALA A 36 15.39 -5.54 2.02
N GLU A 37 14.70 -4.87 1.09
CA GLU A 37 13.94 -3.65 1.39
C GLU A 37 12.76 -3.95 2.31
N PHE A 38 12.07 -5.06 2.06
CA PHE A 38 10.97 -5.53 2.91
C PHE A 38 11.45 -5.83 4.33
N GLU A 39 12.54 -6.58 4.48
CA GLU A 39 13.15 -6.90 5.78
C GLU A 39 13.55 -5.63 6.54
N ALA A 40 14.23 -4.71 5.86
CA ALA A 40 14.64 -3.44 6.46
C ALA A 40 13.45 -2.56 6.90
N TYR A 41 12.33 -2.66 6.18
CA TYR A 41 11.11 -1.92 6.52
C TYR A 41 10.36 -2.53 7.71
N THR A 42 10.24 -3.85 7.76
CA THR A 42 9.31 -4.55 8.66
C THR A 42 9.95 -5.02 9.97
N ASN A 43 11.24 -5.37 9.97
CA ASN A 43 11.89 -6.02 11.12
C ASN A 43 11.70 -5.23 12.42
N GLY A 44 11.26 -5.91 13.48
CA GLY A 44 10.99 -5.35 14.80
C GLY A 44 9.67 -4.55 14.90
N LYS A 45 8.86 -4.51 13.85
CA LYS A 45 7.59 -3.78 13.83
C LYS A 45 6.38 -4.69 13.93
N THR A 46 5.25 -4.10 14.31
CA THR A 46 3.91 -4.65 14.10
C THR A 46 3.21 -3.75 13.12
N LEU A 47 2.82 -4.28 11.98
CA LEU A 47 2.09 -3.57 10.94
C LEU A 47 0.62 -4.00 10.96
N TYR A 48 -0.27 -3.04 10.82
CA TYR A 48 -1.70 -3.24 10.73
C TYR A 48 -2.12 -3.09 9.28
N PHE A 49 -3.09 -3.90 8.86
CA PHE A 49 -3.57 -3.90 7.50
C PHE A 49 -5.07 -3.71 7.42
N THR A 50 -5.50 -3.02 6.37
CA THR A 50 -6.90 -2.89 5.97
C THR A 50 -7.11 -3.51 4.59
N ASN A 51 -8.32 -4.01 4.38
CA ASN A 51 -8.83 -4.42 3.08
C ASN A 51 -10.09 -3.60 2.79
N GLN A 52 -10.16 -2.92 1.66
CA GLN A 52 -11.31 -2.06 1.27
C GLN A 52 -11.74 -1.07 2.38
N GLY A 53 -10.77 -0.58 3.17
CA GLY A 53 -11.04 0.36 4.27
C GLY A 53 -11.43 -0.28 5.60
N GLU A 54 -11.71 -1.57 5.63
CA GLU A 54 -12.02 -2.32 6.85
C GLU A 54 -10.77 -2.94 7.45
N THR A 55 -10.73 -3.04 8.78
CA THR A 55 -9.62 -3.71 9.48
C THR A 55 -9.52 -5.17 9.05
N TYR A 56 -8.35 -5.58 8.60
CA TYR A 56 -8.09 -6.93 8.14
C TYR A 56 -7.31 -7.76 9.18
N GLY A 57 -6.23 -7.21 9.72
CA GLY A 57 -5.41 -7.88 10.71
C GLY A 57 -4.11 -7.14 11.00
N ALA A 58 -3.23 -7.80 11.73
CA ALA A 58 -1.89 -7.28 12.04
C ALA A 58 -0.83 -8.38 11.94
N GLU A 59 0.35 -7.99 11.53
CA GLU A 59 1.54 -8.86 11.44
C GLU A 59 2.66 -8.27 12.29
N ARG A 60 3.20 -9.06 13.20
CA ARG A 60 4.41 -8.74 13.96
C ARG A 60 5.61 -9.42 13.33
N TYR A 61 6.65 -8.64 13.05
CA TYR A 61 7.87 -9.08 12.40
C TYR A 61 9.01 -9.20 13.41
N PHE A 62 9.66 -10.35 13.42
CA PHE A 62 10.79 -10.65 14.31
C PHE A 62 12.06 -10.90 13.51
N ASP A 63 13.17 -10.99 14.21
CA ASP A 63 14.45 -11.40 13.65
C ASP A 63 14.36 -12.77 12.95
N LYS A 64 15.23 -12.97 11.97
CA LYS A 64 15.34 -14.24 11.21
C LYS A 64 14.06 -14.58 10.45
N ARG A 65 13.37 -13.56 9.94
CA ARG A 65 12.17 -13.68 9.12
C ARG A 65 11.01 -14.44 9.76
N ARG A 66 10.94 -14.44 11.09
CA ARG A 66 9.79 -14.96 11.81
C ARG A 66 8.69 -13.92 11.87
N VAL A 67 7.46 -14.38 11.86
CA VAL A 67 6.27 -13.54 11.93
C VAL A 67 5.22 -14.13 12.87
N GLU A 68 4.29 -13.27 13.27
CA GLU A 68 3.11 -13.64 14.02
C GLU A 68 1.93 -12.83 13.48
N TRP A 69 0.97 -13.51 12.90
CA TRP A 69 -0.24 -12.93 12.32
C TRP A 69 -1.43 -13.05 13.27
N SER A 70 -2.30 -12.05 13.26
CA SER A 70 -3.62 -12.10 13.92
C SER A 70 -4.66 -11.34 13.12
N PHE A 71 -5.87 -11.91 13.04
CA PHE A 71 -7.06 -11.18 12.59
C PHE A 71 -7.62 -10.24 13.68
N LEU A 72 -6.86 -9.99 14.74
CA LEU A 72 -7.20 -9.15 15.90
C LEU A 72 -8.37 -9.68 16.74
N ASP A 73 -8.59 -10.98 16.66
CA ASP A 73 -9.56 -11.76 17.44
C ASP A 73 -8.98 -12.40 18.70
N GLY A 74 -7.70 -12.12 18.98
CA GLY A 74 -6.96 -12.70 20.11
C GLY A 74 -6.25 -14.00 19.78
N VAL A 75 -6.47 -14.56 18.59
CA VAL A 75 -5.75 -15.73 18.08
C VAL A 75 -4.58 -15.27 17.24
N CYS A 76 -3.40 -15.86 17.48
CA CYS A 76 -2.21 -15.55 16.71
C CYS A 76 -1.60 -16.80 16.11
N GLN A 77 -1.12 -16.68 14.89
CA GLN A 77 -0.50 -17.73 14.10
C GLN A 77 0.98 -17.42 13.93
N GLN A 78 1.83 -18.33 14.40
CA GLN A 78 3.27 -18.21 14.21
C GLN A 78 3.65 -18.65 12.80
N GLY A 79 4.63 -17.96 12.21
CA GLY A 79 5.06 -18.27 10.87
C GLY A 79 6.45 -17.75 10.56
N ARG A 80 6.76 -17.85 9.30
CA ARG A 80 7.96 -17.25 8.71
C ARG A 80 7.66 -16.74 7.29
N TRP A 81 8.46 -15.80 6.85
CA TRP A 81 8.42 -15.37 5.46
C TRP A 81 9.73 -15.69 4.72
N PHE A 82 9.64 -15.77 3.40
CA PHE A 82 10.76 -16.01 2.51
C PHE A 82 10.53 -15.37 1.14
N GLU A 83 11.59 -15.11 0.43
CA GLU A 83 11.53 -14.63 -0.96
C GLU A 83 11.25 -15.80 -1.90
N ALA A 84 10.29 -15.64 -2.81
CA ALA A 84 9.95 -16.61 -3.84
C ALA A 84 10.02 -15.95 -5.22
N GLY A 85 10.93 -16.41 -6.05
CA GLY A 85 11.15 -15.85 -7.36
C GLY A 85 11.62 -14.40 -7.29
N ARG A 86 11.19 -13.58 -8.25
CA ARG A 86 11.52 -12.16 -8.27
C ARG A 86 10.36 -11.36 -7.67
N ASP A 87 10.67 -10.59 -6.62
CA ASP A 87 9.76 -9.59 -6.03
C ASP A 87 8.49 -10.16 -5.35
N TYR A 88 8.48 -11.44 -4.94
CA TYR A 88 7.44 -12.02 -4.12
C TYR A 88 7.95 -12.36 -2.72
N ILE A 89 7.18 -11.94 -1.72
CA ILE A 89 7.35 -12.31 -0.32
C ILE A 89 6.23 -13.28 0.05
N CYS A 90 6.62 -14.49 0.42
CA CYS A 90 5.68 -15.56 0.75
C CYS A 90 5.71 -15.86 2.24
N PHE A 91 4.54 -16.05 2.83
CA PHE A 91 4.35 -16.37 4.22
C PHE A 91 3.83 -17.79 4.35
N VAL A 92 4.34 -18.51 5.34
CA VAL A 92 3.85 -19.82 5.75
C VAL A 92 3.63 -19.81 7.25
N TYR A 93 2.44 -20.23 7.69
CA TYR A 93 2.05 -20.28 9.09
C TYR A 93 1.91 -21.73 9.54
N GLU A 94 1.92 -21.96 10.84
CA GLU A 94 1.93 -23.32 11.43
C GLU A 94 0.69 -24.14 11.07
N ASP A 95 -0.43 -23.50 10.83
CA ASP A 95 -1.73 -24.12 10.52
C ASP A 95 -2.08 -24.11 9.02
N THR A 96 -1.18 -23.58 8.16
CA THR A 96 -1.39 -23.54 6.70
C THR A 96 -0.33 -24.35 5.98
N VAL A 97 -0.77 -25.11 4.96
CA VAL A 97 0.14 -25.94 4.15
C VAL A 97 0.72 -25.13 2.98
N ASP A 98 -0.09 -24.25 2.40
CA ASP A 98 0.28 -23.48 1.21
C ASP A 98 0.78 -22.08 1.56
N PRO A 99 1.93 -21.67 1.02
CA PRO A 99 2.43 -20.32 1.20
C PRO A 99 1.52 -19.27 0.57
N GLN A 100 1.30 -18.18 1.30
CA GLN A 100 0.61 -17.00 0.79
C GLN A 100 1.64 -16.00 0.26
N CYS A 101 1.63 -15.73 -1.03
CA CYS A 101 2.63 -14.89 -1.69
C CYS A 101 2.07 -13.53 -2.10
N TRP A 102 2.82 -12.48 -1.79
CA TRP A 102 2.44 -11.08 -1.98
C TRP A 102 3.55 -10.31 -2.68
N GLN A 103 3.20 -9.30 -3.44
CA GLN A 103 4.09 -8.21 -3.83
C GLN A 103 3.85 -7.01 -2.91
N PHE A 104 4.92 -6.42 -2.39
CA PHE A 104 4.84 -5.25 -1.53
C PHE A 104 5.36 -4.02 -2.26
N PHE A 105 4.65 -2.92 -2.09
CA PHE A 105 4.98 -1.62 -2.68
C PHE A 105 5.04 -0.58 -1.59
N LYS A 106 6.10 0.22 -1.58
CA LYS A 106 6.23 1.33 -0.64
C LYS A 106 5.45 2.52 -1.17
N THR A 107 4.49 3.03 -0.41
CA THR A 107 3.70 4.22 -0.73
C THR A 107 4.00 5.35 0.25
N PRO A 108 3.56 6.59 0.01
CA PRO A 108 3.67 7.67 0.98
C PRO A 108 2.99 7.37 2.32
N ASP A 109 1.93 6.56 2.31
CA ASP A 109 1.11 6.24 3.49
C ASP A 109 1.49 4.91 4.16
N GLY A 110 2.54 4.23 3.70
CA GLY A 110 2.98 2.93 4.21
C GLY A 110 3.11 1.87 3.12
N LEU A 111 2.79 0.62 3.42
CA LEU A 111 2.85 -0.49 2.46
C LEU A 111 1.50 -0.73 1.78
N ARG A 112 1.58 -1.07 0.51
CA ARG A 112 0.50 -1.73 -0.22
C ARG A 112 0.95 -3.14 -0.55
N ALA A 113 0.17 -4.14 -0.16
CA ALA A 113 0.43 -5.55 -0.43
C ALA A 113 -0.59 -6.09 -1.43
N GLN A 114 -0.12 -6.77 -2.46
CA GLN A 114 -0.92 -7.32 -3.53
C GLN A 114 -0.76 -8.83 -3.57
N PHE A 115 -1.85 -9.56 -3.37
CA PHE A 115 -1.82 -11.03 -3.30
C PHE A 115 -1.59 -11.65 -4.67
N LYS A 116 -0.78 -12.70 -4.74
CA LYS A 116 -0.58 -13.49 -5.93
C LYS A 116 -1.73 -14.48 -6.10
N SER A 117 -2.80 -14.03 -6.73
CA SER A 117 -3.95 -14.87 -7.05
C SER A 117 -3.72 -15.72 -8.30
N ALA A 118 -4.29 -16.93 -8.34
CA ALA A 118 -4.28 -17.79 -9.53
C ALA A 118 -5.21 -17.26 -10.66
N SER A 119 -6.20 -16.44 -10.29
CA SER A 119 -7.20 -15.87 -11.20
C SER A 119 -6.88 -14.46 -11.72
N GLY A 120 -5.74 -13.90 -11.29
CA GLY A 120 -5.37 -12.50 -11.52
C GLY A 120 -5.65 -11.63 -10.31
N GLU A 121 -4.98 -10.49 -10.24
CA GLU A 121 -5.08 -9.56 -9.12
C GLU A 121 -6.41 -8.82 -9.17
N THR A 122 -7.09 -8.74 -8.02
CA THR A 122 -8.30 -7.95 -7.83
C THR A 122 -8.09 -6.95 -6.69
N GLU A 123 -8.94 -5.93 -6.60
CA GLU A 123 -8.90 -5.00 -5.47
C GLU A 123 -9.15 -5.72 -4.13
N GLN A 124 -9.88 -6.82 -4.14
CA GLN A 124 -10.13 -7.67 -2.98
C GLN A 124 -8.87 -8.38 -2.47
N ASP A 125 -7.88 -8.55 -3.34
CA ASP A 125 -6.60 -9.18 -3.03
C ASP A 125 -5.53 -8.16 -2.61
N THR A 126 -5.92 -6.92 -2.32
CA THR A 126 -5.01 -5.83 -1.95
C THR A 126 -5.20 -5.39 -0.50
N LEU A 127 -4.09 -5.39 0.25
CA LEU A 127 -4.05 -4.86 1.60
C LEU A 127 -3.26 -3.55 1.64
N TYR A 128 -3.67 -2.67 2.54
CA TYR A 128 -2.99 -1.40 2.79
C TYR A 128 -2.56 -1.32 4.25
N GLU A 129 -1.31 -0.90 4.46
CA GLU A 129 -0.84 -0.58 5.82
C GLU A 129 -1.67 0.57 6.38
N ALA A 130 -2.11 0.41 7.61
CA ALA A 130 -2.90 1.39 8.33
C ALA A 130 -2.22 1.78 9.63
N GLN A 131 -2.51 2.98 10.11
CA GLN A 131 -2.13 3.37 11.46
C GLN A 131 -2.92 2.52 12.47
N PRO A 132 -2.29 2.12 13.58
CA PRO A 132 -2.97 1.37 14.62
C PRO A 132 -4.03 2.27 15.28
N ASN A 133 -5.27 2.13 14.83
CA ASN A 133 -6.44 2.81 15.39
C ASN A 133 -7.28 1.90 16.29
N ALA A 134 -6.90 0.64 16.35
CA ALA A 134 -7.53 -0.40 17.17
C ALA A 134 -6.66 -0.71 18.40
N ALA A 135 -7.18 -1.55 19.28
CA ALA A 135 -6.40 -2.13 20.38
C ALA A 135 -5.12 -2.80 19.85
N PRO A 136 -4.00 -2.74 20.60
CA PRO A 136 -2.78 -3.39 20.17
C PRO A 136 -3.04 -4.89 19.91
N MET A 137 -2.32 -5.45 18.92
CA MET A 137 -2.34 -6.88 18.63
C MET A 137 -2.05 -7.66 19.93
N GLN A 138 -3.01 -8.44 20.38
CA GLN A 138 -2.93 -9.27 21.58
C GLN A 138 -3.06 -10.72 21.17
N CYS A 139 -2.12 -11.55 21.63
CA CYS A 139 -2.13 -12.98 21.42
C CYS A 139 -2.45 -13.64 22.75
N HIS A 140 -3.61 -14.24 22.85
CA HIS A 140 -3.92 -15.10 23.99
C HIS A 140 -3.17 -16.43 23.77
N GLY A 141 -2.21 -16.73 24.63
CA GLY A 141 -1.57 -18.02 24.63
C GLY A 141 -2.60 -19.14 24.86
N PRO A 142 -2.24 -20.41 24.57
CA PRO A 142 -3.13 -21.52 24.88
C PRO A 142 -3.58 -21.38 26.33
N GLY A 143 -4.91 -21.31 26.53
CA GLY A 143 -5.47 -21.17 27.87
C GLY A 143 -4.97 -22.33 28.75
N VAL A 144 -3.99 -22.03 29.60
CA VAL A 144 -3.63 -22.95 30.66
C VAL A 144 -4.81 -22.94 31.63
N GLY A 145 -5.70 -23.93 31.44
CA GLY A 145 -6.77 -24.15 32.39
C GLY A 145 -6.15 -24.36 33.76
N VAL A 146 -6.50 -23.49 34.68
CA VAL A 146 -6.30 -23.66 36.11
C VAL A 146 -7.49 -24.43 36.67
#